data_f096a64dc71cd2384d25788ca37f2316
#
_entry.id   f096a64dc71cd2384d25788ca37f2316
#
_cell.length_a   1.000
_cell.length_b   1.000
_cell.length_c   1.000
_cell.angle_alpha   90.00
_cell.angle_beta   90.00
_cell.angle_gamma   90.00
#
_symmetry.space_group_name_H-M   'P 1'
#
loop_
_entity.id
_entity.type
_entity.pdbx_description
1 polymer ?
#
loop_
_entity_poly.entity_id
_entity_poly.type
_entity_poly.pdbx_seq_one_letter_code
_entity_poly.pdbx_strand_id
1 'polypeptide(L)'
;KKMNEVDAFMIGVPKAGTTWLANVITQHPGIALSDPKEPDIVASHKGTFGRTDETPDWSRYDDCFSSDGIRIDASIHTFACPLAPERLASRAPSLLMLLCLREPVSRTVSHWNMIRDAKQDEKNGSDWSDFTTAWSDSRLRDDSLYGAAMARWLEHFPLEQFINIDSQRMRAQPDRVLEEVESLLG
;
A
#
# COMPACT_ATOMS: atom_id res chain seq x y z
N LYS A 1 8.56 0.24 -27.57
CA LYS A 1 8.35 1.20 -26.46
C LYS A 1 8.72 0.45 -25.19
N LYS A 2 9.77 0.87 -24.48
CA LYS A 2 10.01 0.36 -23.12
C LYS A 2 8.73 0.63 -22.33
N MET A 3 8.15 -0.39 -21.73
CA MET A 3 7.04 -0.19 -20.80
C MET A 3 7.56 0.71 -19.69
N ASN A 4 6.84 1.78 -19.42
CA ASN A 4 7.21 2.72 -18.36
C ASN A 4 7.04 2.00 -17.03
N GLU A 5 8.14 1.71 -16.38
CA GLU A 5 8.17 1.09 -15.07
C GLU A 5 7.58 2.08 -14.03
N VAL A 6 6.92 1.56 -13.02
CA VAL A 6 6.61 2.33 -11.81
C VAL A 6 7.92 2.51 -11.04
N ASP A 7 8.17 3.71 -10.54
CA ASP A 7 9.42 4.04 -9.85
C ASP A 7 9.33 3.74 -8.35
N ALA A 8 8.16 4.01 -7.76
CA ALA A 8 7.90 3.71 -6.36
C ALA A 8 6.47 3.18 -6.16
N PHE A 9 6.27 2.44 -5.09
CA PHE A 9 5.00 1.85 -4.74
C PHE A 9 4.71 2.06 -3.25
N MET A 10 3.63 2.75 -2.93
CA MET A 10 3.14 2.86 -1.56
C MET A 10 2.36 1.58 -1.22
N ILE A 11 3.10 0.57 -0.76
CA ILE A 11 2.57 -0.80 -0.60
C ILE A 11 1.63 -0.96 0.60
N GLY A 12 1.60 -0.01 1.52
CA GLY A 12 0.74 -0.10 2.71
C GLY A 12 1.26 0.71 3.90
N VAL A 13 0.66 0.51 5.08
CA VAL A 13 -0.50 -0.36 5.34
C VAL A 13 -1.74 0.49 5.53
N PRO A 14 -2.94 -0.06 5.36
CA PRO A 14 -4.18 0.67 5.63
C PRO A 14 -4.19 1.24 7.05
N LYS A 15 -4.69 2.47 7.23
CA LYS A 15 -4.80 3.18 8.52
C LYS A 15 -3.47 3.64 9.14
N ALA A 16 -2.40 3.71 8.34
CA ALA A 16 -1.09 4.22 8.75
C ALA A 16 -0.76 5.62 8.21
N GLY A 17 -1.75 6.37 7.68
CA GLY A 17 -1.55 7.73 7.17
C GLY A 17 -1.19 7.81 5.68
N THR A 18 -1.34 6.74 4.93
CA THR A 18 -1.02 6.64 3.50
C THR A 18 -1.79 7.66 2.63
N THR A 19 -3.04 7.97 2.97
CA THR A 19 -3.81 8.98 2.24
C THR A 19 -3.24 10.39 2.42
N TRP A 20 -2.83 10.73 3.65
CA TRP A 20 -2.18 12.01 3.90
C TRP A 20 -0.87 12.11 3.11
N LEU A 21 -0.01 11.08 3.22
CA LEU A 21 1.27 11.08 2.51
C LEU A 21 1.08 11.19 0.99
N ALA A 22 0.18 10.41 0.41
CA ALA A 22 -0.13 10.48 -1.02
C ALA A 22 -0.55 11.89 -1.45
N ASN A 23 -1.44 12.54 -0.67
CA ASN A 23 -1.91 13.89 -0.98
C ASN A 23 -0.81 14.96 -0.87
N VAL A 24 0.16 14.77 0.01
CA VAL A 24 1.22 15.76 0.20
C VAL A 24 2.33 15.59 -0.82
N ILE A 25 2.81 14.36 -1.06
CA ILE A 25 3.88 14.13 -2.04
C ILE A 25 3.45 14.48 -3.47
N THR A 26 2.17 14.36 -3.81
CA THR A 26 1.66 14.76 -5.13
C THR A 26 1.61 16.26 -5.37
N GLN A 27 1.87 17.07 -4.36
CA GLN A 27 2.07 18.52 -4.55
C GLN A 27 3.42 18.83 -5.19
N HIS A 28 4.36 17.88 -5.17
CA HIS A 28 5.62 18.02 -5.87
C HIS A 28 5.41 17.77 -7.38
N PRO A 29 5.80 18.74 -8.26
CA PRO A 29 5.50 18.67 -9.69
C PRO A 29 6.18 17.52 -10.43
N GLY A 30 7.22 16.93 -9.86
CA GLY A 30 7.94 15.78 -10.40
C GLY A 30 7.34 14.43 -10.02
N ILE A 31 6.22 14.37 -9.28
CA ILE A 31 5.60 13.12 -8.83
C ILE A 31 4.29 12.89 -9.57
N ALA A 32 4.14 11.70 -10.12
CA ALA A 32 2.96 11.22 -10.82
C ALA A 32 2.31 10.08 -10.02
N LEU A 33 1.25 10.38 -9.27
CA LEU A 33 0.46 9.35 -8.59
C LEU A 33 -0.46 8.65 -9.60
N SER A 34 -0.71 7.36 -9.39
CA SER A 34 -1.69 6.60 -10.15
C SER A 34 -3.11 7.21 -10.06
N ASP A 35 -3.84 7.16 -11.15
CA ASP A 35 -5.26 7.50 -11.21
C ASP A 35 -6.05 6.27 -11.71
N PRO A 36 -6.93 5.70 -10.90
CA PRO A 36 -7.22 6.07 -9.50
C PRO A 36 -6.01 5.90 -8.57
N LYS A 37 -6.04 6.56 -7.40
CA LYS A 37 -4.97 6.48 -6.37
C LYS A 37 -4.60 5.03 -6.03
N GLU A 38 -5.59 4.17 -5.93
CA GLU A 38 -5.44 2.73 -5.66
C GLU A 38 -6.01 1.95 -6.85
N PRO A 39 -5.23 1.72 -7.92
CA PRO A 39 -5.71 0.96 -9.08
C PRO A 39 -5.97 -0.52 -8.76
N ASP A 40 -5.35 -1.07 -7.71
CA ASP A 40 -5.51 -2.44 -7.24
C ASP A 40 -5.37 -3.50 -8.36
N ILE A 41 -4.44 -3.26 -9.29
CA ILE A 41 -4.24 -4.15 -10.45
C ILE A 41 -3.18 -5.20 -10.16
N VAL A 42 -2.07 -4.80 -9.51
CA VAL A 42 -0.91 -5.66 -9.28
C VAL A 42 -1.18 -6.70 -8.20
N ALA A 43 -1.76 -6.27 -7.10
CA ALA A 43 -2.06 -7.13 -5.97
C ALA A 43 -3.31 -7.99 -6.21
N SER A 44 -3.32 -9.18 -5.62
CA SER A 44 -4.53 -10.01 -5.52
C SER A 44 -5.51 -9.48 -4.45
N HIS A 45 -5.04 -8.58 -3.60
CA HIS A 45 -5.84 -7.87 -2.59
C HIS A 45 -6.40 -6.59 -3.20
N LYS A 46 -7.72 -6.50 -3.30
CA LYS A 46 -8.45 -5.33 -3.83
C LYS A 46 -9.29 -4.75 -2.70
N GLY A 47 -8.78 -3.70 -2.07
CA GLY A 47 -9.34 -3.20 -0.83
C GLY A 47 -9.35 -4.26 0.28
N THR A 48 -10.19 -4.08 1.30
CA THR A 48 -10.25 -4.97 2.46
C THR A 48 -10.81 -6.36 2.11
N PHE A 49 -11.86 -6.44 1.28
CA PHE A 49 -12.62 -7.68 1.07
C PHE A 49 -12.31 -8.40 -0.24
N GLY A 50 -11.88 -7.68 -1.26
CA GLY A 50 -11.61 -8.27 -2.57
C GLY A 50 -10.37 -9.16 -2.54
N ARG A 51 -10.49 -10.35 -3.09
CA ARG A 51 -9.38 -11.29 -3.30
C ARG A 51 -9.52 -11.91 -4.69
N THR A 52 -8.41 -11.93 -5.42
CA THR A 52 -8.34 -12.55 -6.75
C THR A 52 -6.92 -13.06 -6.99
N ASP A 53 -6.80 -14.12 -7.76
CA ASP A 53 -5.52 -14.65 -8.24
C ASP A 53 -5.30 -14.37 -9.74
N GLU A 54 -6.14 -13.54 -10.35
CA GLU A 54 -5.99 -13.10 -11.72
C GLU A 54 -4.62 -12.49 -11.99
N THR A 55 -4.08 -12.78 -13.16
CA THR A 55 -2.86 -12.14 -13.63
C THR A 55 -3.10 -10.65 -13.84
N PRO A 56 -2.19 -9.76 -13.39
CA PRO A 56 -2.32 -8.33 -13.61
C PRO A 56 -2.41 -7.97 -15.10
N ASP A 57 -3.38 -7.13 -15.44
CA ASP A 57 -3.41 -6.48 -16.76
C ASP A 57 -2.44 -5.30 -16.79
N TRP A 58 -1.24 -5.57 -17.22
CA TRP A 58 -0.17 -4.58 -17.24
C TRP A 58 -0.42 -3.43 -18.23
N SER A 59 -1.20 -3.64 -19.30
CA SER A 59 -1.54 -2.55 -20.22
C SER A 59 -2.45 -1.55 -19.54
N ARG A 60 -3.46 -2.03 -18.85
CA ARG A 60 -4.37 -1.21 -18.05
C ARG A 60 -3.64 -0.53 -16.88
N TYR A 61 -2.64 -1.19 -16.31
CA TYR A 61 -1.83 -0.61 -15.25
C TYR A 61 -1.03 0.60 -15.75
N ASP A 62 -0.41 0.47 -16.91
CA ASP A 62 0.36 1.57 -17.51
C ASP A 62 -0.54 2.80 -17.82
N ASP A 63 -1.81 2.58 -18.14
CA ASP A 63 -2.79 3.65 -18.39
C ASP A 63 -3.18 4.44 -17.13
N CYS A 64 -2.84 3.93 -15.92
CA CYS A 64 -3.07 4.65 -14.67
C CYS A 64 -2.13 5.85 -14.46
N PHE A 65 -1.14 6.04 -15.33
CA PHE A 65 -0.13 7.11 -15.19
C PHE A 65 -0.17 8.02 -16.41
N SER A 66 -0.71 9.23 -16.23
CA SER A 66 -0.94 10.18 -17.32
C SER A 66 0.16 11.22 -17.51
N SER A 67 1.10 11.33 -16.58
CA SER A 67 2.15 12.34 -16.60
C SER A 67 3.55 11.73 -16.56
N ASP A 68 4.53 12.50 -17.04
CA ASP A 68 5.94 12.23 -16.81
C ASP A 68 6.29 12.57 -15.34
N GLY A 69 7.31 11.93 -14.81
CA GLY A 69 7.77 12.10 -13.44
C GLY A 69 7.97 10.77 -12.74
N ILE A 70 8.22 10.83 -11.45
CA ILE A 70 8.33 9.66 -10.58
C ILE A 70 6.95 9.05 -10.41
N ARG A 71 6.75 7.87 -10.95
CA ARG A 71 5.46 7.17 -10.95
C ARG A 71 5.27 6.39 -9.66
N ILE A 72 4.21 6.71 -8.94
CA ILE A 72 3.88 6.08 -7.65
C ILE A 72 2.49 5.45 -7.71
N ASP A 73 2.41 4.14 -7.50
CA ASP A 73 1.17 3.43 -7.19
C ASP A 73 0.94 3.46 -5.68
N ALA A 74 -0.27 3.77 -5.24
CA ALA A 74 -0.62 3.81 -3.82
C ALA A 74 -1.72 2.80 -3.45
N SER A 75 -1.68 1.59 -4.02
CA SER A 75 -2.55 0.46 -3.65
C SER A 75 -2.10 -0.17 -2.34
N ILE A 76 -2.64 0.31 -1.23
CA ILE A 76 -2.12 0.11 0.13
C ILE A 76 -2.38 -1.28 0.74
N HIS A 77 -3.17 -2.13 0.09
CA HIS A 77 -3.34 -3.53 0.49
C HIS A 77 -2.28 -4.48 -0.10
N THR A 78 -1.30 -3.92 -0.79
CA THR A 78 -0.26 -4.67 -1.52
C THR A 78 0.74 -5.33 -0.58
N PHE A 79 1.07 -4.72 0.56
CA PHE A 79 2.06 -5.25 1.50
C PHE A 79 1.70 -6.64 2.04
N ALA A 80 0.44 -6.85 2.41
CA ALA A 80 -0.04 -8.14 2.90
C ALA A 80 -0.28 -9.18 1.80
N CYS A 81 -0.31 -8.76 0.53
CA CYS A 81 -0.59 -9.64 -0.60
C CYS A 81 0.57 -10.61 -0.86
N PRO A 82 0.34 -11.92 -0.84
CA PRO A 82 1.42 -12.90 -1.03
C PRO A 82 1.96 -12.94 -2.46
N LEU A 83 1.18 -12.52 -3.46
CA LEU A 83 1.57 -12.58 -4.87
C LEU A 83 2.29 -11.30 -5.36
N ALA A 84 2.17 -10.20 -4.63
CA ALA A 84 2.67 -8.91 -5.07
C ALA A 84 4.22 -8.84 -5.18
N PRO A 85 5.00 -9.39 -4.23
CA PRO A 85 6.46 -9.31 -4.30
C PRO A 85 7.03 -9.90 -5.60
N GLU A 86 6.65 -11.12 -5.94
CA GLU A 86 7.12 -11.80 -7.17
C GLU A 86 6.67 -11.05 -8.43
N ARG A 87 5.40 -10.61 -8.47
CA ARG A 87 4.84 -9.88 -9.61
C ARG A 87 5.60 -8.59 -9.88
N LEU A 88 5.92 -7.84 -8.83
CA LEU A 88 6.66 -6.58 -8.94
C LEU A 88 8.14 -6.79 -9.22
N ALA A 89 8.78 -7.76 -8.61
CA ALA A 89 10.19 -8.04 -8.86
C ALA A 89 10.46 -8.45 -10.31
N SER A 90 9.52 -9.17 -10.94
CA SER A 90 9.64 -9.56 -12.35
C SER A 90 9.51 -8.38 -13.31
N ARG A 91 8.86 -7.29 -12.91
CA ARG A 91 8.58 -6.13 -13.77
C ARG A 91 9.41 -4.91 -13.44
N ALA A 92 9.59 -4.62 -12.17
CA ALA A 92 10.26 -3.43 -11.67
C ALA A 92 11.27 -3.78 -10.55
N PRO A 93 12.39 -4.44 -10.88
CA PRO A 93 13.35 -4.92 -9.87
C PRO A 93 14.03 -3.78 -9.09
N SER A 94 14.02 -2.56 -9.60
CA SER A 94 14.59 -1.37 -8.96
C SER A 94 13.56 -0.54 -8.19
N LEU A 95 12.35 -1.08 -8.00
CA LEU A 95 11.22 -0.41 -7.35
C LEU A 95 11.57 0.02 -5.93
N LEU A 96 11.20 1.26 -5.58
CA LEU A 96 11.23 1.74 -4.19
C LEU A 96 9.87 1.49 -3.53
N MET A 97 9.86 0.91 -2.33
CA MET A 97 8.66 0.67 -1.56
C MET A 97 8.50 1.71 -0.46
N LEU A 98 7.43 2.49 -0.52
CA LEU A 98 6.98 3.35 0.57
C LEU A 98 6.11 2.51 1.51
N LEU A 99 6.58 2.26 2.73
CA LEU A 99 5.87 1.45 3.72
C LEU A 99 5.56 2.28 4.97
N CYS A 100 4.32 2.75 5.05
CA CYS A 100 3.82 3.44 6.23
C CYS A 100 3.38 2.42 7.27
N LEU A 101 3.99 2.45 8.43
CA LEU A 101 3.69 1.55 9.54
C LEU A 101 3.06 2.31 10.70
N ARG A 102 2.16 1.66 11.39
CA ARG A 102 1.53 2.12 12.63
C ARG A 102 1.57 1.00 13.65
N GLU A 103 1.51 1.34 14.94
CA GLU A 103 1.38 0.34 15.99
C GLU A 103 0.22 -0.63 15.63
N PRO A 104 0.47 -1.95 15.57
CA PRO A 104 -0.43 -2.89 14.88
C PRO A 104 -1.82 -3.01 15.53
N VAL A 105 -1.93 -2.90 16.85
CA VAL A 105 -3.24 -2.95 17.54
C VAL A 105 -4.06 -1.70 17.18
N SER A 106 -3.46 -0.53 17.31
CA SER A 106 -4.11 0.75 16.95
C SER A 106 -4.51 0.81 15.48
N ARG A 107 -3.68 0.25 14.60
CA ARG A 107 -3.99 0.10 13.17
C ARG A 107 -5.22 -0.76 12.97
N THR A 108 -5.23 -1.95 13.59
CA THR A 108 -6.31 -2.92 13.43
C THR A 108 -7.63 -2.38 13.94
N VAL A 109 -7.64 -1.78 15.13
CA VAL A 109 -8.85 -1.15 15.70
C VAL A 109 -9.36 -0.03 14.80
N SER A 110 -8.46 0.81 14.29
CA SER A 110 -8.83 1.89 13.36
C SER A 110 -9.44 1.36 12.05
N HIS A 111 -8.93 0.25 11.53
CA HIS A 111 -9.45 -0.39 10.34
C HIS A 111 -10.82 -1.03 10.59
N TRP A 112 -10.94 -1.76 11.66
CA TRP A 112 -12.20 -2.38 12.08
C TRP A 112 -13.31 -1.34 12.25
N ASN A 113 -13.06 -0.24 12.98
CA ASN A 113 -14.03 0.84 13.15
C ASN A 113 -14.45 1.43 11.80
N MET A 114 -13.50 1.72 10.92
CA MET A 114 -13.80 2.26 9.58
C MET A 114 -14.72 1.34 8.77
N ILE A 115 -14.47 0.04 8.79
CA ILE A 115 -15.28 -0.94 8.08
C ILE A 115 -16.70 -0.99 8.64
N ARG A 116 -16.84 -1.00 9.97
CA ARG A 116 -18.14 -1.04 10.64
C ARG A 116 -18.95 0.24 10.44
N ASP A 117 -18.32 1.40 10.59
CA ASP A 117 -18.99 2.68 10.44
C ASP A 117 -19.56 2.85 9.02
N ALA A 118 -18.88 2.28 8.02
CA ALA A 118 -19.32 2.27 6.63
C ALA A 118 -20.19 1.04 6.26
N LYS A 119 -20.43 0.11 7.21
CA LYS A 119 -21.14 -1.16 6.99
C LYS A 119 -20.59 -1.97 5.83
N GLN A 120 -19.28 -1.94 5.66
CA GLN A 120 -18.63 -2.66 4.55
C GLN A 120 -18.57 -4.17 4.78
N ASP A 121 -18.47 -4.60 6.04
CA ASP A 121 -18.55 -6.00 6.43
C ASP A 121 -19.90 -6.61 6.03
N GLU A 122 -21.02 -5.99 6.41
CA GLU A 122 -22.38 -6.44 6.03
C GLU A 122 -22.54 -6.51 4.51
N LYS A 123 -22.11 -5.48 3.78
CA LYS A 123 -22.17 -5.41 2.31
C LYS A 123 -21.37 -6.50 1.61
N ASN A 124 -20.35 -7.03 2.27
CA ASN A 124 -19.49 -8.09 1.76
C ASN A 124 -19.77 -9.46 2.40
N GLY A 125 -20.92 -9.62 3.06
CA GLY A 125 -21.37 -10.89 3.63
C GLY A 125 -20.54 -11.36 4.82
N SER A 126 -19.92 -10.43 5.55
CA SER A 126 -19.14 -10.69 6.76
C SER A 126 -19.82 -10.06 7.96
N ASP A 127 -19.60 -10.63 9.13
CA ASP A 127 -20.05 -10.08 10.40
C ASP A 127 -18.84 -9.72 11.26
N TRP A 128 -18.53 -8.42 11.33
CA TRP A 128 -17.49 -7.88 12.18
C TRP A 128 -18.06 -7.09 13.37
N SER A 129 -19.25 -7.50 13.83
CA SER A 129 -19.96 -6.82 14.95
C SER A 129 -19.14 -6.75 16.23
N ASP A 130 -18.31 -7.76 16.50
CA ASP A 130 -17.32 -7.75 17.57
C ASP A 130 -15.88 -7.90 17.05
N PHE A 131 -14.92 -7.37 17.85
CA PHE A 131 -13.53 -7.34 17.44
C PHE A 131 -12.89 -8.73 17.36
N THR A 132 -13.29 -9.66 18.21
CA THR A 132 -12.71 -11.00 18.23
C THR A 132 -13.06 -11.75 16.94
N THR A 133 -14.30 -11.65 16.51
CA THR A 133 -14.77 -12.21 15.23
C THR A 133 -14.04 -11.55 14.06
N ALA A 134 -13.96 -10.23 14.05
CA ALA A 134 -13.24 -9.49 13.01
C ALA A 134 -11.75 -9.86 12.95
N TRP A 135 -11.08 -9.99 14.10
CA TRP A 135 -9.67 -10.36 14.17
C TRP A 135 -9.39 -11.79 13.67
N SER A 136 -10.34 -12.70 13.80
CA SER A 136 -10.21 -14.05 13.25
C SER A 136 -10.21 -14.07 11.71
N ASP A 137 -10.73 -13.03 11.09
CA ASP A 137 -10.73 -12.86 9.64
C ASP A 137 -9.35 -12.37 9.15
N SER A 138 -8.74 -13.13 8.24
CA SER A 138 -7.42 -12.81 7.69
C SER A 138 -7.40 -11.46 6.95
N ARG A 139 -8.54 -11.05 6.38
CA ARG A 139 -8.69 -9.78 5.65
C ARG A 139 -8.51 -8.54 6.54
N LEU A 140 -8.69 -8.67 7.85
CA LEU A 140 -8.35 -7.63 8.83
C LEU A 140 -6.96 -7.84 9.43
N ARG A 141 -6.69 -9.08 9.84
CA ARG A 141 -5.51 -9.45 10.63
C ARG A 141 -4.21 -9.32 9.86
N ASP A 142 -4.18 -9.81 8.62
CA ASP A 142 -2.92 -9.98 7.88
C ASP A 142 -2.24 -8.65 7.55
N ASP A 143 -3.00 -7.56 7.41
CA ASP A 143 -2.46 -6.20 7.28
C ASP A 143 -1.65 -5.72 8.51
N SER A 144 -1.73 -6.42 9.64
CA SER A 144 -0.98 -6.12 10.88
C SER A 144 0.13 -7.13 11.18
N LEU A 145 0.27 -8.20 10.41
CA LEU A 145 1.30 -9.20 10.56
C LEU A 145 2.58 -8.81 9.80
N TYR A 146 3.16 -7.66 10.17
CA TYR A 146 4.26 -7.02 9.45
C TYR A 146 5.47 -7.91 9.21
N GLY A 147 5.87 -8.70 10.22
CA GLY A 147 7.02 -9.60 10.10
C GLY A 147 6.82 -10.67 9.03
N ALA A 148 5.65 -11.28 8.98
CA ALA A 148 5.33 -12.29 7.98
C ALA A 148 5.26 -11.71 6.57
N ALA A 149 4.70 -10.52 6.42
CA ALA A 149 4.67 -9.82 5.14
C ALA A 149 6.09 -9.43 4.70
N MET A 150 6.85 -8.77 5.56
CA MET A 150 8.22 -8.34 5.26
C MET A 150 9.12 -9.51 4.86
N ALA A 151 9.02 -10.67 5.52
CA ALA A 151 9.79 -11.85 5.16
C ALA A 151 9.57 -12.26 3.70
N ARG A 152 8.32 -12.23 3.21
CA ARG A 152 8.03 -12.52 1.79
C ARG A 152 8.61 -11.48 0.84
N TRP A 153 8.55 -10.19 1.21
CA TRP A 153 9.11 -9.14 0.38
C TRP A 153 10.62 -9.22 0.27
N LEU A 154 11.32 -9.55 1.36
CA LEU A 154 12.78 -9.66 1.39
C LEU A 154 13.33 -10.87 0.60
N GLU A 155 12.49 -11.81 0.20
CA GLU A 155 12.88 -12.86 -0.76
C GLU A 155 13.09 -12.31 -2.18
N HIS A 156 12.53 -11.14 -2.49
CA HIS A 156 12.52 -10.56 -3.83
C HIS A 156 13.23 -9.21 -3.93
N PHE A 157 13.26 -8.44 -2.85
CA PHE A 157 13.80 -7.09 -2.81
C PHE A 157 14.73 -6.89 -1.62
N PRO A 158 15.88 -6.23 -1.79
CA PRO A 158 16.77 -5.90 -0.68
C PRO A 158 16.13 -4.83 0.23
N LEU A 159 16.53 -4.83 1.51
CA LEU A 159 15.96 -3.94 2.54
C LEU A 159 16.12 -2.45 2.19
N GLU A 160 17.18 -2.10 1.49
CA GLU A 160 17.51 -0.74 1.06
C GLU A 160 16.47 -0.11 0.12
N GLN A 161 15.63 -0.94 -0.52
CA GLN A 161 14.54 -0.47 -1.37
C GLN A 161 13.26 -0.13 -0.58
N PHE A 162 13.26 -0.31 0.75
CA PHE A 162 12.12 0.02 1.61
C PHE A 162 12.33 1.34 2.34
N ILE A 163 11.48 2.31 2.05
CA ILE A 163 11.37 3.57 2.78
C ILE A 163 10.32 3.38 3.86
N ASN A 164 10.77 3.08 5.08
CA ASN A 164 9.88 2.84 6.22
C ASN A 164 9.51 4.15 6.89
N ILE A 165 8.21 4.39 6.99
CA ILE A 165 7.63 5.63 7.50
C ILE A 165 6.78 5.31 8.73
N ASP A 166 7.21 5.77 9.90
CA ASP A 166 6.43 5.66 11.13
C ASP A 166 5.29 6.68 11.15
N SER A 167 4.05 6.20 11.34
CA SER A 167 2.87 7.06 11.33
C SER A 167 2.80 8.02 12.51
N GLN A 168 3.42 7.72 13.64
CA GLN A 168 3.51 8.65 14.79
C GLN A 168 4.52 9.75 14.46
N ARG A 169 5.69 9.39 13.92
CA ARG A 169 6.70 10.35 13.47
C ARG A 169 6.14 11.26 12.39
N MET A 170 5.40 10.72 11.44
CA MET A 170 4.74 11.49 10.38
C MET A 170 3.76 12.54 10.92
N ARG A 171 3.05 12.24 12.02
CA ARG A 171 2.17 13.20 12.69
C ARG A 171 2.94 14.25 13.51
N ALA A 172 4.02 13.84 14.16
CA ALA A 172 4.79 14.71 15.05
C ALA A 172 5.75 15.63 14.29
N GLN A 173 6.28 15.18 13.16
CA GLN A 173 7.30 15.86 12.36
C GLN A 173 7.02 15.70 10.86
N PRO A 174 5.87 16.17 10.35
CA PRO A 174 5.45 15.92 8.97
C PRO A 174 6.45 16.45 7.94
N ASP A 175 6.95 17.66 8.13
CA ASP A 175 7.90 18.30 7.19
C ASP A 175 9.19 17.50 7.05
N ARG A 176 9.73 17.02 8.17
CA ARG A 176 10.95 16.19 8.17
C ARG A 176 10.76 14.86 7.46
N VAL A 177 9.61 14.22 7.69
CA VAL A 177 9.29 12.95 7.01
C VAL A 177 9.15 13.18 5.52
N LEU A 178 8.51 14.27 5.12
CA LEU A 178 8.35 14.63 3.72
C LEU A 178 9.70 14.89 3.04
N GLU A 179 10.56 15.70 3.63
CA GLU A 179 11.92 15.95 3.13
C GLU A 179 12.74 14.67 2.95
N GLU A 180 12.64 13.74 3.90
CA GLU A 180 13.30 12.44 3.80
C GLU A 180 12.75 11.59 2.64
N VAL A 181 11.44 11.51 2.49
CA VAL A 181 10.80 10.77 1.41
C VAL A 181 11.17 11.36 0.04
N GLU A 182 11.09 12.67 -0.11
CA GLU A 182 11.47 13.37 -1.34
C GLU A 182 12.94 13.15 -1.69
N SER A 183 13.83 13.23 -0.69
CA SER A 183 15.26 12.98 -0.90
C SER A 183 15.58 11.56 -1.32
N LEU A 184 14.77 10.57 -0.92
CA LEU A 184 14.97 9.15 -1.26
C LEU A 184 14.33 8.79 -2.61
N LEU A 185 13.34 9.55 -3.03
CA LEU A 185 12.72 9.39 -4.35
C LEU A 185 13.55 10.04 -5.47
N GLY A 186 14.42 11.01 -5.15
CA GLY A 186 15.27 11.74 -6.10
C GLY A 186 14.61 13.03 -6.55
#